data_4139de780f0c0c7e720f0d030d072d11
#
_entry.id   4139de780f0c0c7e720f0d030d072d11
#
_cell.length_a   1.000
_cell.length_b   1.000
_cell.length_c   1.000
_cell.angle_alpha   90.00
_cell.angle_beta   90.00
_cell.angle_gamma   90.00
#
_symmetry.space_group_name_H-M   'P 1'
#
loop_
_entity.id
_entity.type
_entity.pdbx_description
1 polymer ?
#
loop_
_entity_poly.entity_id
_entity_poly.type
_entity_poly.pdbx_seq_one_letter_code
_entity_poly.pdbx_strand_id
1 'polypeptide(L)'
;MGKSTLGRALAQQLGWPLLDLDLEFCARIAVIGDYIAAHGYGAYRAANLALAQEMAAKPVGPQVFVTPSGFLAAAPETEDYQQARALIWGGYGMVLLPSLDIDLACRIVVARQLTRGFGFEAESESEKFRTRFARYRAEGDALVLSTAAPGAMAAAVIAATGLGKT
;
A
#
# COMPACT_ATOMS: atom_id res chain seq x y z
N MET A 1 7.97 -3.14 -2.60
CA MET A 1 7.93 -1.74 -3.04
C MET A 1 8.40 -0.75 -1.97
N GLY A 2 8.63 -1.13 -0.75
CA GLY A 2 9.12 -0.23 0.30
C GLY A 2 8.04 0.63 0.97
N LYS A 3 6.74 0.35 0.77
CA LYS A 3 5.64 1.11 1.40
C LYS A 3 5.77 1.14 2.93
N SER A 4 5.86 -0.02 3.58
CA SER A 4 6.04 -0.12 5.03
C SER A 4 7.31 0.60 5.52
N THR A 5 8.37 0.55 4.73
CA THR A 5 9.65 1.21 5.07
C THR A 5 9.54 2.73 4.95
N LEU A 6 8.92 3.24 3.87
CA LEU A 6 8.66 4.68 3.72
C LEU A 6 7.64 5.14 4.77
N GLY A 7 6.57 4.38 4.98
CA GLY A 7 5.54 4.70 5.98
C GLY A 7 6.12 4.84 7.39
N ARG A 8 7.02 3.94 7.77
CA ARG A 8 7.75 4.03 9.06
C ARG A 8 8.62 5.29 9.14
N ALA A 9 9.34 5.63 8.06
CA ALA A 9 10.16 6.83 8.02
C ALA A 9 9.31 8.12 8.11
N LEU A 10 8.17 8.15 7.41
CA LEU A 10 7.21 9.26 7.50
C LEU A 10 6.64 9.40 8.91
N ALA A 11 6.14 8.31 9.48
CA ALA A 11 5.57 8.29 10.82
C ALA A 11 6.58 8.80 11.87
N GLN A 12 7.83 8.34 11.77
CA GLN A 12 8.90 8.79 12.66
C GLN A 12 9.21 10.28 12.51
N GLN A 13 9.30 10.81 11.29
CA GLN A 13 9.64 12.22 11.06
C GLN A 13 8.49 13.16 11.41
N LEU A 14 7.24 12.72 11.23
CA LEU A 14 6.05 13.49 11.55
C LEU A 14 5.65 13.38 13.03
N GLY A 15 6.18 12.41 13.77
CA GLY A 15 5.71 12.08 15.10
C GLY A 15 4.30 11.49 15.13
N TRP A 16 3.84 10.90 14.01
CA TRP A 16 2.51 10.34 13.86
C TRP A 16 2.49 8.83 14.07
N PRO A 17 1.39 8.25 14.57
CA PRO A 17 1.22 6.80 14.60
C PRO A 17 1.34 6.18 13.22
N LEU A 18 1.93 4.97 13.17
CA LEU A 18 1.97 4.13 11.97
C LEU A 18 0.94 3.03 12.09
N LEU A 19 0.06 2.92 11.11
CA LEU A 19 -0.82 1.78 10.89
C LEU A 19 -0.38 1.07 9.59
N ASP A 20 0.21 -0.10 9.71
CA ASP A 20 0.56 -0.96 8.58
C ASP A 20 -0.44 -2.11 8.53
N LEU A 21 -1.32 -2.10 7.52
CA LEU A 21 -2.44 -3.02 7.45
C LEU A 21 -2.02 -4.49 7.29
N ASP A 22 -0.89 -4.76 6.64
CA ASP A 22 -0.35 -6.12 6.56
C ASP A 22 0.10 -6.62 7.94
N LEU A 23 0.72 -5.76 8.76
CA LEU A 23 1.12 -6.11 10.12
C LEU A 23 -0.08 -6.29 11.04
N GLU A 24 -1.05 -5.40 10.96
CA GLU A 24 -2.29 -5.48 11.76
C GLU A 24 -3.10 -6.74 11.42
N PHE A 25 -3.18 -7.10 10.14
CA PHE A 25 -3.83 -8.33 9.71
C PHE A 25 -3.16 -9.56 10.31
N CYS A 26 -1.83 -9.62 10.24
CA CYS A 26 -1.07 -10.73 10.82
C CYS A 26 -1.21 -10.81 12.35
N ALA A 27 -1.30 -9.67 13.02
CA ALA A 27 -1.41 -9.60 14.48
C ALA A 27 -2.81 -9.95 15.00
N ARG A 28 -3.87 -9.61 14.26
CA ARG A 28 -5.27 -9.72 14.74
C ARG A 28 -6.06 -10.86 14.12
N ILE A 29 -5.71 -11.30 12.92
CA ILE A 29 -6.50 -12.28 12.18
C ILE A 29 -5.71 -13.56 11.95
N ALA A 30 -4.71 -13.52 11.05
CA ALA A 30 -3.87 -14.67 10.73
C ALA A 30 -2.67 -14.28 9.87
N VAL A 31 -1.71 -15.18 9.72
CA VAL A 31 -0.66 -15.05 8.69
C VAL A 31 -1.32 -14.99 7.32
N ILE A 32 -1.02 -13.94 6.55
CA ILE A 32 -1.71 -13.61 5.28
C ILE A 32 -1.68 -14.79 4.29
N GLY A 33 -0.52 -15.45 4.16
CA GLY A 33 -0.37 -16.59 3.25
C GLY A 33 -1.28 -17.75 3.62
N ASP A 34 -1.34 -18.09 4.90
CA ASP A 34 -2.18 -19.18 5.42
C ASP A 34 -3.66 -18.85 5.26
N TYR A 35 -4.04 -17.60 5.54
CA TYR A 35 -5.42 -17.14 5.37
C TYR A 35 -5.87 -17.23 3.90
N ILE A 36 -5.03 -16.79 2.97
CA ILE A 36 -5.34 -16.88 1.54
C ILE A 36 -5.44 -18.33 1.08
N ALA A 37 -4.56 -19.21 1.56
CA ALA A 37 -4.59 -20.63 1.23
C ALA A 37 -5.87 -21.33 1.74
N ALA A 38 -6.35 -20.94 2.92
CA ALA A 38 -7.56 -21.52 3.54
C ALA A 38 -8.86 -20.95 2.98
N HIS A 39 -8.92 -19.64 2.67
CA HIS A 39 -10.17 -18.91 2.38
C HIS A 39 -10.22 -18.25 0.99
N GLY A 40 -9.11 -18.24 0.28
CA GLY A 40 -8.98 -17.58 -1.02
C GLY A 40 -8.71 -16.07 -0.94
N TYR A 41 -8.23 -15.53 -2.06
CA TYR A 41 -7.82 -14.12 -2.14
C TYR A 41 -8.98 -13.12 -1.99
N GLY A 42 -10.19 -13.50 -2.42
CA GLY A 42 -11.40 -12.67 -2.26
C GLY A 42 -11.76 -12.46 -0.79
N ALA A 43 -11.77 -13.53 0.00
CA ALA A 43 -12.03 -13.46 1.44
C ALA A 43 -10.93 -12.65 2.18
N TYR A 44 -9.66 -12.81 1.79
CA TYR A 44 -8.59 -11.97 2.31
C TYR A 44 -8.82 -10.48 2.05
N ARG A 45 -9.23 -10.10 0.83
CA ARG A 45 -9.51 -8.70 0.51
C ARG A 45 -10.65 -8.14 1.35
N ALA A 46 -11.75 -8.89 1.49
CA ALA A 46 -12.90 -8.47 2.30
C ALA A 46 -12.52 -8.28 3.78
N ALA A 47 -11.79 -9.24 4.36
CA ALA A 47 -11.33 -9.15 5.74
C ALA A 47 -10.34 -7.98 5.94
N ASN A 48 -9.47 -7.72 4.96
CA ASN A 48 -8.52 -6.62 5.00
C ASN A 48 -9.22 -5.26 4.91
N LEU A 49 -10.24 -5.14 4.07
CA LEU A 49 -11.06 -3.92 3.96
C LEU A 49 -11.83 -3.66 5.26
N ALA A 50 -12.46 -4.68 5.85
CA ALA A 50 -13.16 -4.54 7.11
C ALA A 50 -12.23 -4.10 8.26
N LEU A 51 -11.02 -4.67 8.33
CA LEU A 51 -10.00 -4.28 9.29
C LEU A 51 -9.57 -2.82 9.07
N ALA A 52 -9.36 -2.41 7.82
CA ALA A 52 -8.99 -1.04 7.47
C ALA A 52 -10.07 -0.04 7.87
N GLN A 53 -11.34 -0.37 7.65
CA GLN A 53 -12.48 0.45 8.05
C GLN A 53 -12.59 0.57 9.57
N GLU A 54 -12.41 -0.53 10.31
CA GLU A 54 -12.38 -0.52 11.78
C GLU A 54 -11.30 0.41 12.31
N MET A 55 -10.09 0.32 11.74
CA MET A 55 -8.96 1.13 12.17
C MET A 55 -9.14 2.60 11.83
N ALA A 56 -9.69 2.91 10.67
CA ALA A 56 -9.95 4.28 10.24
C ALA A 56 -11.11 4.95 11.01
N ALA A 57 -12.05 4.17 11.54
CA ALA A 57 -13.19 4.68 12.32
C ALA A 57 -12.81 5.22 13.71
N LYS A 58 -11.59 4.98 14.17
CA LYS A 58 -11.05 5.44 15.47
C LYS A 58 -10.07 6.60 15.27
N PRO A 59 -10.51 7.84 15.01
CA PRO A 59 -9.60 8.93 14.74
C PRO A 59 -8.82 9.30 16.01
N VAL A 60 -7.53 9.10 16.00
CA VAL A 60 -6.59 9.47 17.07
C VAL A 60 -5.74 10.67 16.62
N GLY A 61 -6.25 11.47 15.68
CA GLY A 61 -5.51 12.52 15.01
C GLY A 61 -4.85 12.03 13.69
N PRO A 62 -3.92 12.80 13.13
CA PRO A 62 -3.23 12.42 11.90
C PRO A 62 -2.37 11.17 12.13
N GLN A 63 -2.37 10.28 11.14
CA GLN A 63 -1.64 9.00 11.18
C GLN A 63 -1.10 8.64 9.80
N VAL A 64 -0.05 7.83 9.75
CA VAL A 64 0.44 7.23 8.51
C VAL A 64 -0.20 5.86 8.35
N PHE A 65 -1.02 5.69 7.30
CA PHE A 65 -1.73 4.46 7.02
C PHE A 65 -1.14 3.77 5.78
N VAL A 66 -0.58 2.58 5.96
CA VAL A 66 0.03 1.81 4.87
C VAL A 66 -0.88 0.67 4.47
N THR A 67 -1.32 0.68 3.20
CA THR A 67 -2.19 -0.35 2.64
C THR A 67 -1.39 -1.42 1.89
N PRO A 68 -1.90 -2.67 1.79
CA PRO A 68 -1.34 -3.70 0.91
C PRO A 68 -1.30 -3.28 -0.56
N SER A 69 -0.43 -3.91 -1.34
CA SER A 69 -0.37 -3.63 -2.79
C SER A 69 -1.63 -4.04 -3.55
N GLY A 70 -2.40 -4.95 -2.99
CA GLY A 70 -3.67 -5.42 -3.56
C GLY A 70 -4.92 -4.72 -3.02
N PHE A 71 -4.79 -3.64 -2.24
CA PHE A 71 -5.93 -3.00 -1.59
C PHE A 71 -6.98 -2.49 -2.58
N LEU A 72 -6.53 -1.94 -3.72
CA LEU A 72 -7.39 -1.52 -4.85
C LEU A 72 -7.37 -2.52 -6.01
N ALA A 73 -7.22 -3.82 -5.76
CA ALA A 73 -7.12 -4.83 -6.83
C ALA A 73 -8.47 -5.32 -7.34
N ALA A 74 -9.58 -5.01 -6.66
CA ALA A 74 -10.93 -5.34 -7.14
C ALA A 74 -11.28 -4.58 -8.42
N ALA A 75 -12.29 -5.05 -9.14
CA ALA A 75 -12.80 -4.34 -10.29
C ALA A 75 -13.46 -3.01 -9.87
N PRO A 76 -13.31 -1.92 -10.63
CA PRO A 76 -13.75 -0.59 -10.21
C PRO A 76 -15.25 -0.47 -9.92
N GLU A 77 -16.06 -1.31 -10.55
CA GLU A 77 -17.51 -1.38 -10.41
C GLU A 77 -17.97 -2.13 -9.15
N THR A 78 -17.05 -2.80 -8.45
CA THR A 78 -17.41 -3.57 -7.25
C THR A 78 -17.51 -2.69 -6.01
N GLU A 79 -18.37 -3.08 -5.08
CA GLU A 79 -18.54 -2.38 -3.81
C GLU A 79 -17.24 -2.37 -2.98
N ASP A 80 -16.52 -3.48 -2.93
CA ASP A 80 -15.20 -3.57 -2.27
C ASP A 80 -14.24 -2.50 -2.76
N TYR A 81 -14.18 -2.30 -4.09
CA TYR A 81 -13.30 -1.28 -4.67
C TYR A 81 -13.72 0.13 -4.26
N GLN A 82 -15.01 0.43 -4.36
CA GLN A 82 -15.55 1.75 -4.02
C GLN A 82 -15.32 2.09 -2.55
N GLN A 83 -15.52 1.13 -1.65
CA GLN A 83 -15.26 1.30 -0.23
C GLN A 83 -13.77 1.47 0.09
N ALA A 84 -12.91 0.65 -0.52
CA ALA A 84 -11.46 0.77 -0.36
C ALA A 84 -10.93 2.11 -0.88
N ARG A 85 -11.45 2.56 -2.03
CA ARG A 85 -11.12 3.86 -2.63
C ARG A 85 -11.58 5.02 -1.77
N ALA A 86 -12.80 4.98 -1.25
CA ALA A 86 -13.33 6.01 -0.36
C ALA A 86 -12.48 6.15 0.91
N LEU A 87 -11.99 5.03 1.45
CA LEU A 87 -11.11 5.05 2.61
C LEU A 87 -9.75 5.74 2.32
N ILE A 88 -9.15 5.47 1.16
CA ILE A 88 -7.91 6.14 0.74
C ILE A 88 -8.14 7.64 0.52
N TRP A 89 -9.26 8.01 -0.07
CA TRP A 89 -9.61 9.41 -0.37
C TRP A 89 -10.08 10.20 0.86
N GLY A 90 -10.32 9.53 1.98
CA GLY A 90 -10.56 10.17 3.27
C GLY A 90 -9.31 10.79 3.90
N GLY A 91 -8.13 10.59 3.32
CA GLY A 91 -6.85 11.14 3.73
C GLY A 91 -6.03 11.65 2.56
N TYR A 92 -4.79 12.08 2.81
CA TYR A 92 -3.84 12.43 1.76
C TYR A 92 -3.22 11.15 1.18
N GLY A 93 -3.65 10.78 -0.01
CA GLY A 93 -3.24 9.54 -0.68
C GLY A 93 -1.88 9.65 -1.36
N MET A 94 -0.96 8.74 -1.07
CA MET A 94 0.34 8.66 -1.72
C MET A 94 0.56 7.32 -2.40
N VAL A 95 0.96 7.37 -3.66
CA VAL A 95 1.33 6.19 -4.45
C VAL A 95 2.84 6.10 -4.55
N LEU A 96 3.40 4.95 -4.13
CA LEU A 96 4.83 4.67 -4.22
C LEU A 96 5.13 3.76 -5.41
N LEU A 97 5.89 4.25 -6.38
CA LEU A 97 6.37 3.47 -7.53
C LEU A 97 7.89 3.52 -7.64
N PRO A 98 8.55 2.47 -8.16
CA PRO A 98 9.99 2.51 -8.40
C PRO A 98 10.38 3.31 -9.64
N SER A 99 9.48 3.48 -10.62
CA SER A 99 9.68 4.23 -11.85
C SER A 99 8.35 4.61 -12.47
N LEU A 100 8.35 5.64 -13.33
CA LEU A 100 7.24 5.98 -14.23
C LEU A 100 7.22 5.11 -15.50
N ASP A 101 8.36 4.52 -15.85
CA ASP A 101 8.47 3.54 -16.92
C ASP A 101 7.93 2.19 -16.42
N ILE A 102 6.90 1.67 -17.09
CA ILE A 102 6.20 0.44 -16.68
C ILE A 102 7.12 -0.78 -16.74
N ASP A 103 8.02 -0.86 -17.71
CA ASP A 103 8.90 -2.01 -17.89
C ASP A 103 9.98 -2.04 -16.82
N LEU A 104 10.57 -0.87 -16.53
CA LEU A 104 11.53 -0.73 -15.44
C LEU A 104 10.87 -0.98 -14.08
N ALA A 105 9.70 -0.40 -13.85
CA ALA A 105 8.95 -0.58 -12.61
C ALA A 105 8.57 -2.05 -12.40
N CYS A 106 8.09 -2.72 -13.44
CA CYS A 106 7.73 -4.13 -13.41
C CYS A 106 8.93 -5.00 -13.05
N ARG A 107 10.07 -4.84 -13.74
CA ARG A 107 11.30 -5.58 -13.43
C ARG A 107 11.73 -5.43 -11.97
N ILE A 108 11.71 -4.19 -11.45
CA ILE A 108 12.11 -3.92 -10.06
C ILE A 108 11.13 -4.56 -9.07
N VAL A 109 9.83 -4.47 -9.32
CA VAL A 109 8.81 -5.00 -8.40
C VAL A 109 8.85 -6.52 -8.39
N VAL A 110 8.88 -7.15 -9.57
CA VAL A 110 8.94 -8.62 -9.69
C VAL A 110 10.19 -9.18 -9.04
N ALA A 111 11.37 -8.61 -9.31
CA ALA A 111 12.61 -9.03 -8.68
C ALA A 111 12.50 -9.00 -7.14
N ARG A 112 11.91 -7.93 -6.57
CA ARG A 112 11.69 -7.81 -5.11
C ARG A 112 10.65 -8.79 -4.56
N GLN A 113 9.64 -9.17 -5.34
CA GLN A 113 8.64 -10.16 -4.92
C GLN A 113 9.24 -11.56 -4.87
N LEU A 114 10.01 -11.93 -5.87
CA LEU A 114 10.65 -13.24 -5.95
C LEU A 114 11.64 -13.49 -4.78
N THR A 115 12.29 -12.45 -4.27
CA THR A 115 13.20 -12.58 -3.11
C THR A 115 12.47 -12.85 -1.77
N ARG A 116 11.15 -12.74 -1.73
CA ARG A 116 10.36 -12.98 -0.50
C ARG A 116 10.09 -14.46 -0.19
N GLY A 117 10.38 -15.36 -1.12
CA GLY A 117 10.28 -16.81 -0.88
C GLY A 117 8.85 -17.38 -0.78
N PHE A 118 7.82 -16.64 -1.23
CA PHE A 118 6.42 -17.07 -1.17
C PHE A 118 5.96 -17.92 -2.38
N GLY A 119 6.88 -18.47 -3.18
CA GLY A 119 6.53 -19.28 -4.36
C GLY A 119 5.85 -18.48 -5.49
N PHE A 120 6.08 -17.16 -5.56
CA PHE A 120 5.55 -16.32 -6.63
C PHE A 120 6.22 -16.63 -7.96
N GLU A 121 5.41 -16.71 -9.03
CA GLU A 121 5.89 -16.86 -10.39
C GLU A 121 6.07 -15.49 -11.06
N ALA A 122 7.22 -15.29 -11.72
CA ALA A 122 7.59 -14.00 -12.31
C ALA A 122 6.57 -13.49 -13.33
N GLU A 123 6.02 -14.38 -14.16
CA GLU A 123 5.04 -14.04 -15.19
C GLU A 123 3.73 -13.54 -14.57
N SER A 124 3.18 -14.28 -13.60
CA SER A 124 1.97 -13.92 -12.88
C SER A 124 2.10 -12.58 -12.14
N GLU A 125 3.23 -12.34 -11.49
CA GLU A 125 3.48 -11.07 -10.79
C GLU A 125 3.67 -9.91 -11.77
N SER A 126 4.27 -10.15 -12.94
CA SER A 126 4.42 -9.16 -14.00
C SER A 126 3.06 -8.74 -14.57
N GLU A 127 2.19 -9.69 -14.88
CA GLU A 127 0.85 -9.44 -15.40
C GLU A 127 0.00 -8.65 -14.38
N LYS A 128 -0.03 -9.09 -13.13
CA LYS A 128 -0.72 -8.38 -12.03
C LYS A 128 -0.23 -6.95 -11.87
N PHE A 129 1.09 -6.73 -11.93
CA PHE A 129 1.66 -5.40 -11.76
C PHE A 129 1.28 -4.50 -12.94
N ARG A 130 1.43 -4.97 -14.19
CA ARG A 130 1.11 -4.21 -15.39
C ARG A 130 -0.36 -3.80 -15.44
N THR A 131 -1.26 -4.74 -15.14
CA THR A 131 -2.71 -4.47 -15.08
C THR A 131 -3.05 -3.37 -14.07
N ARG A 132 -2.34 -3.31 -12.94
CA ARG A 132 -2.60 -2.35 -11.86
C ARG A 132 -1.85 -1.03 -12.04
N PHE A 133 -0.83 -0.98 -12.88
CA PHE A 133 0.08 0.17 -12.96
C PHE A 133 -0.62 1.47 -13.36
N ALA A 134 -1.43 1.44 -14.42
CA ALA A 134 -2.18 2.61 -14.87
C ALA A 134 -3.13 3.12 -13.77
N ARG A 135 -3.81 2.21 -13.09
CA ARG A 135 -4.71 2.52 -11.98
C ARG A 135 -3.96 3.15 -10.82
N TYR A 136 -2.82 2.56 -10.41
CA TYR A 136 -2.02 3.13 -9.31
C TYR A 136 -1.54 4.56 -9.60
N ARG A 137 -1.25 4.88 -10.84
CA ARG A 137 -0.84 6.23 -11.22
C ARG A 137 -1.98 7.25 -11.17
N ALA A 138 -3.21 6.80 -11.28
CA ALA A 138 -4.41 7.65 -11.25
C ALA A 138 -5.00 7.82 -9.84
N GLU A 139 -4.54 7.01 -8.87
CA GLU A 139 -5.05 7.06 -7.50
C GLU A 139 -4.09 7.85 -6.58
N GLY A 140 -4.66 8.63 -5.68
CA GLY A 140 -3.93 9.42 -4.70
C GLY A 140 -3.56 10.83 -5.15
N ASP A 141 -3.19 11.65 -4.16
CA ASP A 141 -2.88 13.08 -4.33
C ASP A 141 -1.43 13.31 -4.73
N ALA A 142 -0.54 12.37 -4.44
CA ALA A 142 0.87 12.45 -4.76
C ALA A 142 1.47 11.12 -5.23
N LEU A 143 2.41 11.22 -6.17
CA LEU A 143 3.22 10.12 -6.65
C LEU A 143 4.66 10.27 -6.12
N VAL A 144 5.14 9.24 -5.43
CA VAL A 144 6.50 9.18 -4.88
C VAL A 144 7.30 8.11 -5.61
N LEU A 145 8.49 8.47 -6.09
CA LEU A 145 9.41 7.52 -6.71
C LEU A 145 10.40 6.97 -5.66
N SER A 146 10.49 5.64 -5.56
CA SER A 146 11.37 4.97 -4.59
C SER A 146 12.82 4.91 -5.07
N THR A 147 13.43 6.07 -5.31
CA THR A 147 14.77 6.22 -5.89
C THR A 147 15.85 6.55 -4.87
N ALA A 148 15.49 6.81 -3.62
CA ALA A 148 16.41 7.22 -2.56
C ALA A 148 16.19 6.42 -1.27
N ALA A 149 17.03 6.68 -0.26
CA ALA A 149 16.87 6.10 1.07
C ALA A 149 15.53 6.53 1.69
N PRO A 150 14.86 5.68 2.49
CA PRO A 150 13.53 5.95 3.03
C PRO A 150 13.41 7.25 3.80
N GLY A 151 14.40 7.60 4.62
CA GLY A 151 14.42 8.85 5.36
C GLY A 151 14.51 10.10 4.47
N ALA A 152 15.30 10.04 3.39
CA ALA A 152 15.41 11.12 2.42
C ALA A 152 14.11 11.28 1.61
N MET A 153 13.47 10.17 1.23
CA MET A 153 12.15 10.20 0.57
C MET A 153 11.08 10.78 1.49
N ALA A 154 11.06 10.39 2.76
CA ALA A 154 10.12 10.93 3.74
C ALA A 154 10.29 12.45 3.92
N ALA A 155 11.54 12.93 4.07
CA ALA A 155 11.81 14.36 4.17
C ALA A 155 11.37 15.14 2.91
N ALA A 156 11.63 14.59 1.71
CA ALA A 156 11.21 15.20 0.46
C ALA A 156 9.68 15.28 0.33
N VAL A 157 8.97 14.21 0.73
CA VAL A 157 7.49 14.19 0.76
C VAL A 157 6.96 15.25 1.72
N ILE A 158 7.46 15.31 2.94
CA ILE A 158 7.03 16.29 3.95
C ILE A 158 7.27 17.73 3.45
N ALA A 159 8.44 17.97 2.85
CA ALA A 159 8.76 19.29 2.30
C ALA A 159 7.83 19.69 1.15
N ALA A 160 7.52 18.74 0.23
CA ALA A 160 6.68 19.00 -0.93
C ALA A 160 5.19 19.16 -0.60
N THR A 161 4.70 18.42 0.39
CA THR A 161 3.26 18.39 0.75
C THR A 161 2.89 19.33 1.88
N GLY A 162 3.87 19.76 2.68
CA GLY A 162 3.61 20.54 3.88
C GLY A 162 2.97 19.75 5.02
N LEU A 163 2.91 18.42 4.94
CA LEU A 163 2.39 17.58 6.02
C LEU A 163 3.11 17.85 7.34
N GLY A 164 2.36 17.93 8.43
CA GLY A 164 2.90 18.19 9.77
C GLY A 164 3.20 19.65 10.07
N LYS A 165 2.96 20.57 9.16
CA LYS A 165 2.99 22.02 9.44
C LYS A 165 1.62 22.43 9.97
N THR A 166 1.48 22.47 11.26
CA THR A 166 0.39 23.16 11.97
C THR A 166 0.86 24.48 12.48
#